data_6450eb5bb3d87320a7f4d517911895dd
#
_entry.id   6450eb5bb3d87320a7f4d517911895dd
#
_cell.length_a   1.000
_cell.length_b   1.000
_cell.length_c   1.000
_cell.angle_alpha   90.00
_cell.angle_beta   90.00
_cell.angle_gamma   90.00
#
_symmetry.space_group_name_H-M   'P 1'
#
loop_
_entity.id
_entity.type
_entity.pdbx_description
1 polymer ?
#
loop_
_entity_poly.entity_id
_entity_poly.type
_entity_poly.pdbx_seq_one_letter_code
_entity_poly.pdbx_strand_id
1 'polypeptide(L)'
;MEEKLVSFDLETDLVMSLRCLLDALSQIERGQNTYFKWAVIYGHNSVQSAMCLALITSDSRLVRKKDSYHAEYGDLDNIEWLYEKLRKENFLPYMGSQIIDSQRFEKEKVSRLQTVRNTFIHQHPSLYVFTCNELVELIRISVDLVGFLVNESERLAINGYTQSQIKGLVDELSTQLTRR
;
A
#
# COMPACT_ATOMS: atom_id res chain seq x y z
N MET A 1 -38.15 -4.71 1.29
CA MET A 1 -36.91 -3.97 1.49
C MET A 1 -35.97 -4.41 0.38
N GLU A 2 -35.53 -3.50 -0.47
CA GLU A 2 -34.49 -3.82 -1.46
C GLU A 2 -33.18 -4.09 -0.71
N GLU A 3 -32.55 -5.21 -1.00
CA GLU A 3 -31.25 -5.58 -0.44
C GLU A 3 -30.20 -4.64 -1.03
N LYS A 4 -29.54 -3.86 -0.17
CA LYS A 4 -28.51 -2.91 -0.60
C LYS A 4 -27.18 -3.64 -0.81
N LEU A 5 -26.79 -3.82 -2.06
CA LEU A 5 -25.49 -4.43 -2.40
C LEU A 5 -24.36 -3.44 -2.15
N VAL A 6 -23.27 -3.94 -1.60
CA VAL A 6 -22.01 -3.19 -1.42
C VAL A 6 -20.92 -3.89 -2.23
N SER A 7 -20.29 -3.16 -3.13
CA SER A 7 -19.15 -3.65 -3.93
C SER A 7 -17.83 -3.17 -3.35
N PHE A 8 -16.82 -4.01 -3.43
CA PHE A 8 -15.43 -3.71 -3.04
C PHE A 8 -14.53 -3.95 -4.25
N ASP A 9 -13.64 -3.01 -4.52
CA ASP A 9 -12.62 -3.10 -5.55
C ASP A 9 -11.31 -2.47 -5.06
N LEU A 10 -10.20 -2.76 -5.76
CA LEU A 10 -8.87 -2.31 -5.37
C LEU A 10 -8.69 -0.78 -5.45
N GLU A 11 -9.39 -0.09 -6.36
CA GLU A 11 -9.31 1.37 -6.47
C GLU A 11 -9.96 2.01 -5.25
N THR A 12 -11.16 1.55 -4.90
CA THR A 12 -11.89 2.00 -3.70
C THR A 12 -11.10 1.70 -2.44
N ASP A 13 -10.52 0.48 -2.32
CA ASP A 13 -9.70 0.09 -1.18
C ASP A 13 -8.47 0.97 -1.02
N LEU A 14 -7.79 1.33 -2.12
CA LEU A 14 -6.65 2.24 -2.11
C LEU A 14 -7.04 3.62 -1.61
N VAL A 15 -8.10 4.21 -2.18
CA VAL A 15 -8.58 5.55 -1.77
C VAL A 15 -8.99 5.55 -0.29
N MET A 16 -9.73 4.53 0.16
CA MET A 16 -10.16 4.43 1.55
C MET A 16 -8.99 4.25 2.51
N SER A 17 -8.00 3.42 2.16
CA SER A 17 -6.81 3.22 2.98
C SER A 17 -6.00 4.51 3.13
N LEU A 18 -5.83 5.30 2.06
CA LEU A 18 -5.13 6.59 2.12
C LEU A 18 -5.89 7.62 2.96
N ARG A 19 -7.22 7.68 2.86
CA ARG A 19 -8.05 8.57 3.70
C ARG A 19 -7.95 8.19 5.17
N CYS A 20 -8.09 6.90 5.50
CA CYS A 20 -7.96 6.42 6.87
C CYS A 20 -6.54 6.64 7.42
N LEU A 21 -5.51 6.55 6.58
CA LEU A 21 -4.14 6.90 6.96
C LEU A 21 -4.01 8.38 7.31
N LEU A 22 -4.58 9.27 6.50
CA LEU A 22 -4.59 10.71 6.76
C LEU A 22 -5.29 11.04 8.08
N ASP A 23 -6.45 10.44 8.33
CA ASP A 23 -7.18 10.59 9.58
C ASP A 23 -6.36 10.09 10.78
N ALA A 24 -5.70 8.93 10.65
CA ALA A 24 -4.84 8.38 11.70
C ALA A 24 -3.64 9.32 12.02
N LEU A 25 -2.99 9.89 11.00
CA LEU A 25 -1.92 10.86 11.18
C LEU A 25 -2.43 12.12 11.90
N SER A 26 -3.62 12.59 11.57
CA SER A 26 -4.24 13.74 12.24
C SER A 26 -4.51 13.47 13.74
N GLN A 27 -4.88 12.23 14.12
CA GLN A 27 -5.01 11.84 15.52
C GLN A 27 -3.66 11.77 16.25
N ILE A 28 -2.60 11.27 15.56
CA ILE A 28 -1.25 11.26 16.11
C ILE A 28 -0.75 12.70 16.38
N GLU A 29 -1.05 13.65 15.50
CA GLU A 29 -0.73 15.08 15.70
C GLU A 29 -1.40 15.67 16.96
N ARG A 30 -2.57 15.17 17.32
CA ARG A 30 -3.29 15.51 18.56
C ARG A 30 -2.75 14.77 19.79
N GLY A 31 -1.62 14.07 19.68
CA GLY A 31 -0.96 13.33 20.76
C GLY A 31 -1.52 11.94 21.02
N GLN A 32 -2.38 11.40 20.14
CA GLN A 32 -2.97 10.07 20.32
C GLN A 32 -2.09 8.99 19.68
N ASN A 33 -1.00 8.62 20.36
CA ASN A 33 0.01 7.69 19.83
C ASN A 33 -0.51 6.28 19.52
N THR A 34 -1.64 5.85 20.08
CA THR A 34 -2.26 4.56 19.74
C THR A 34 -2.68 4.45 18.29
N TYR A 35 -2.87 5.58 17.61
CA TYR A 35 -3.18 5.62 16.18
C TYR A 35 -2.01 5.25 15.26
N PHE A 36 -0.76 5.18 15.75
CA PHE A 36 0.36 4.63 14.97
C PHE A 36 0.09 3.20 14.48
N LYS A 37 -0.55 2.37 15.30
CA LYS A 37 -1.00 1.04 14.89
C LYS A 37 -1.85 1.10 13.62
N TRP A 38 -2.87 1.95 13.62
CA TRP A 38 -3.79 2.09 12.51
C TRP A 38 -3.12 2.72 11.29
N ALA A 39 -2.26 3.72 11.49
CA ALA A 39 -1.51 4.36 10.42
C ALA A 39 -0.62 3.34 9.67
N VAL A 40 0.08 2.45 10.38
CA VAL A 40 0.88 1.38 9.76
C VAL A 40 -0.01 0.37 9.02
N ILE A 41 -1.16 -0.01 9.58
CA ILE A 41 -2.10 -0.93 8.92
C ILE A 41 -2.63 -0.32 7.62
N TYR A 42 -3.08 0.94 7.65
CA TYR A 42 -3.61 1.61 6.46
C TYR A 42 -2.51 1.91 5.43
N GLY A 43 -1.30 2.28 5.87
CA GLY A 43 -0.14 2.43 5.00
C GLY A 43 0.19 1.11 4.27
N HIS A 44 0.23 0.00 4.99
CA HIS A 44 0.44 -1.32 4.39
C HIS A 44 -0.67 -1.67 3.39
N ASN A 45 -1.95 -1.47 3.74
CA ASN A 45 -3.07 -1.79 2.85
C ASN A 45 -3.03 -0.93 1.58
N SER A 46 -2.68 0.37 1.68
CA SER A 46 -2.53 1.23 0.50
C SER A 46 -1.42 0.75 -0.43
N VAL A 47 -0.27 0.32 0.11
CA VAL A 47 0.83 -0.28 -0.67
C VAL A 47 0.37 -1.56 -1.36
N GLN A 48 -0.31 -2.45 -0.65
CA GLN A 48 -0.79 -3.71 -1.22
C GLN A 48 -1.77 -3.47 -2.37
N SER A 49 -2.76 -2.59 -2.19
CA SER A 49 -3.74 -2.26 -3.23
C SER A 49 -3.07 -1.61 -4.44
N ALA A 50 -2.15 -0.66 -4.24
CA ALA A 50 -1.41 -0.02 -5.33
C ALA A 50 -0.52 -1.01 -6.11
N MET A 51 0.18 -1.91 -5.43
CA MET A 51 0.98 -2.97 -6.06
C MET A 51 0.11 -3.95 -6.86
N CYS A 52 -1.05 -4.34 -6.32
CA CYS A 52 -1.99 -5.18 -7.03
C CYS A 52 -2.51 -4.49 -8.30
N LEU A 53 -2.93 -3.23 -8.22
CA LEU A 53 -3.38 -2.45 -9.37
C LEU A 53 -2.28 -2.36 -10.46
N ALA A 54 -1.03 -2.13 -10.07
CA ALA A 54 0.09 -2.06 -10.99
C ALA A 54 0.39 -3.41 -11.69
N LEU A 55 0.16 -4.55 -11.04
CA LEU A 55 0.40 -5.88 -11.60
C LEU A 55 -0.79 -6.37 -12.43
N ILE A 56 -2.03 -6.08 -12.05
CA ILE A 56 -3.24 -6.45 -12.80
C ILE A 56 -3.21 -5.87 -14.20
N THR A 57 -2.60 -4.70 -14.40
CA THR A 57 -2.42 -4.09 -15.72
C THR A 57 -1.69 -5.02 -16.69
N SER A 58 -0.75 -5.83 -16.20
CA SER A 58 -0.02 -6.81 -17.03
C SER A 58 -0.77 -8.15 -17.13
N ASP A 59 -1.15 -8.74 -16.01
CA ASP A 59 -1.91 -9.99 -15.90
C ASP A 59 -2.51 -10.12 -14.50
N SER A 60 -3.82 -10.32 -14.41
CA SER A 60 -4.54 -10.46 -13.14
C SER A 60 -4.05 -11.63 -12.27
N ARG A 61 -3.40 -12.62 -12.84
CA ARG A 61 -2.79 -13.73 -12.08
C ARG A 61 -1.55 -13.30 -11.30
N LEU A 62 -0.89 -12.21 -11.69
CA LEU A 62 0.34 -11.74 -11.05
C LEU A 62 0.14 -11.28 -9.60
N VAL A 63 -1.08 -10.97 -9.19
CA VAL A 63 -1.37 -10.61 -7.80
C VAL A 63 -1.58 -11.81 -6.88
N ARG A 64 -1.61 -13.03 -7.43
CA ARG A 64 -1.90 -14.25 -6.69
C ARG A 64 -0.64 -15.02 -6.32
N LYS A 65 -0.75 -15.88 -5.30
CA LYS A 65 0.26 -16.88 -4.99
C LYS A 65 0.37 -17.87 -6.16
N LYS A 66 1.58 -18.35 -6.41
CA LYS A 66 1.90 -19.20 -7.55
C LYS A 66 1.07 -20.49 -7.61
N ASP A 67 0.77 -21.10 -6.48
CA ASP A 67 -0.03 -22.30 -6.34
C ASP A 67 -1.53 -22.07 -6.57
N SER A 68 -1.97 -20.82 -6.55
CA SER A 68 -3.37 -20.43 -6.77
C SER A 68 -3.62 -19.69 -8.10
N TYR A 69 -2.67 -19.69 -9.04
CA TYR A 69 -2.80 -19.00 -10.35
C TYR A 69 -3.99 -19.47 -11.18
N HIS A 70 -4.39 -20.72 -11.05
CA HIS A 70 -5.50 -21.32 -11.81
C HIS A 70 -6.81 -21.39 -11.02
N ALA A 71 -6.81 -20.95 -9.77
CA ALA A 71 -8.02 -20.92 -8.96
C ALA A 71 -8.88 -19.72 -9.37
N GLU A 72 -10.20 -19.89 -9.42
CA GLU A 72 -11.16 -18.80 -9.66
C GLU A 72 -11.04 -17.73 -8.58
N TYR A 73 -10.85 -18.15 -7.34
CA TYR A 73 -10.58 -17.30 -6.17
C TYR A 73 -9.26 -17.75 -5.55
N GLY A 74 -8.15 -17.10 -5.97
CA GLY A 74 -6.83 -17.42 -5.44
C GLY A 74 -6.41 -16.45 -4.35
N ASP A 75 -5.62 -16.93 -3.39
CA ASP A 75 -5.00 -16.09 -2.37
C ASP A 75 -4.10 -15.01 -2.98
N LEU A 76 -4.23 -13.80 -2.48
CA LEU A 76 -3.30 -12.72 -2.84
C LEU A 76 -1.90 -12.98 -2.26
N ASP A 77 -0.88 -12.56 -3.02
CA ASP A 77 0.48 -12.48 -2.50
C ASP A 77 0.60 -11.41 -1.41
N ASN A 78 1.53 -11.60 -0.51
CA ASN A 78 1.92 -10.55 0.42
C ASN A 78 2.73 -9.45 -0.30
N ILE A 79 2.91 -8.29 0.36
CA ILE A 79 3.58 -7.15 -0.27
C ILE A 79 5.04 -7.44 -0.66
N GLU A 80 5.74 -8.36 0.01
CA GLU A 80 7.12 -8.73 -0.32
C GLU A 80 7.21 -9.41 -1.70
N TRP A 81 6.29 -10.34 -2.00
CA TRP A 81 6.23 -11.00 -3.30
C TRP A 81 5.71 -10.09 -4.40
N LEU A 82 4.72 -9.23 -4.11
CA LEU A 82 4.25 -8.21 -5.05
C LEU A 82 5.39 -7.24 -5.40
N TYR A 83 6.15 -6.80 -4.41
CA TYR A 83 7.34 -5.95 -4.58
C TYR A 83 8.39 -6.62 -5.48
N GLU A 84 8.73 -7.90 -5.24
CA GLU A 84 9.68 -8.63 -6.07
C GLU A 84 9.24 -8.77 -7.53
N LYS A 85 7.93 -8.87 -7.79
CA LYS A 85 7.40 -8.88 -9.15
C LYS A 85 7.53 -7.50 -9.81
N LEU A 86 7.25 -6.43 -9.07
CA LEU A 86 7.30 -5.05 -9.58
C LEU A 86 8.72 -4.53 -9.87
N ARG A 87 9.74 -5.22 -9.38
CA ARG A 87 11.16 -4.96 -9.68
C ARG A 87 11.66 -5.59 -10.98
N LYS A 88 10.85 -6.42 -11.64
CA LYS A 88 11.27 -7.18 -12.81
C LYS A 88 10.72 -6.56 -14.08
N GLU A 89 11.58 -6.31 -15.05
CA GLU A 89 11.24 -5.75 -16.36
C GLU A 89 10.23 -6.59 -17.16
N ASN A 90 10.28 -7.93 -17.02
CA ASN A 90 9.36 -8.82 -17.71
C ASN A 90 7.89 -8.73 -17.25
N PHE A 91 7.62 -7.97 -16.20
CA PHE A 91 6.25 -7.68 -15.73
C PHE A 91 5.80 -6.24 -16.04
N LEU A 92 6.55 -5.51 -16.85
CA LEU A 92 6.14 -4.19 -17.34
C LEU A 92 5.01 -4.32 -18.36
N PRO A 93 3.92 -3.53 -18.25
CA PRO A 93 2.80 -3.60 -19.18
C PRO A 93 3.14 -3.00 -20.55
N TYR A 94 4.04 -2.03 -20.63
CA TYR A 94 4.48 -1.39 -21.87
C TYR A 94 5.84 -0.69 -21.69
N MET A 95 6.47 -0.26 -22.78
CA MET A 95 7.85 0.24 -22.81
C MET A 95 8.11 1.49 -21.95
N GLY A 96 7.11 2.33 -21.69
CA GLY A 96 7.27 3.53 -20.85
C GLY A 96 7.21 3.27 -19.36
N SER A 97 6.76 2.08 -18.95
CA SER A 97 6.58 1.76 -17.53
C SER A 97 7.91 1.58 -16.80
N GLN A 98 7.94 1.96 -15.53
CA GLN A 98 9.13 1.89 -14.68
C GLN A 98 9.02 0.77 -13.65
N ILE A 99 10.13 0.10 -13.38
CA ILE A 99 10.28 -0.86 -12.27
C ILE A 99 10.48 -0.10 -10.96
N ILE A 100 10.19 -0.77 -9.84
CA ILE A 100 10.53 -0.23 -8.53
C ILE A 100 12.06 -0.16 -8.40
N ASP A 101 12.58 1.04 -8.12
CA ASP A 101 14.00 1.25 -7.82
C ASP A 101 14.31 0.72 -6.42
N SER A 102 15.17 -0.30 -6.35
CA SER A 102 15.60 -0.92 -5.10
C SER A 102 16.54 -0.06 -4.26
N GLN A 103 17.15 0.99 -4.81
CA GLN A 103 17.95 1.94 -4.04
C GLN A 103 17.03 2.95 -3.33
N ARG A 104 15.95 3.36 -3.99
CA ARG A 104 14.93 4.25 -3.41
C ARG A 104 14.01 3.54 -2.43
N PHE A 105 13.60 2.31 -2.76
CA PHE A 105 12.66 1.50 -1.97
C PHE A 105 13.33 0.21 -1.53
N GLU A 106 14.06 0.26 -0.43
CA GLU A 106 14.79 -0.90 0.10
C GLU A 106 13.84 -2.04 0.48
N LYS A 107 14.17 -3.25 0.05
CA LYS A 107 13.37 -4.45 0.33
C LYS A 107 13.17 -4.66 1.83
N GLU A 108 14.20 -4.42 2.60
CA GLU A 108 14.20 -4.59 4.06
C GLU A 108 13.13 -3.72 4.73
N LYS A 109 12.92 -2.51 4.25
CA LYS A 109 11.88 -1.58 4.75
C LYS A 109 10.49 -2.07 4.39
N VAL A 110 10.30 -2.60 3.17
CA VAL A 110 9.02 -3.20 2.74
C VAL A 110 8.71 -4.45 3.56
N SER A 111 9.69 -5.33 3.77
CA SER A 111 9.54 -6.51 4.63
C SER A 111 9.26 -6.13 6.10
N ARG A 112 9.90 -5.05 6.59
CA ARG A 112 9.65 -4.55 7.94
C ARG A 112 8.23 -4.02 8.09
N LEU A 113 7.70 -3.29 7.09
CA LEU A 113 6.30 -2.85 7.06
C LEU A 113 5.34 -4.04 7.18
N GLN A 114 5.56 -5.11 6.40
CA GLN A 114 4.77 -6.35 6.48
C GLN A 114 4.83 -6.97 7.87
N THR A 115 6.01 -7.07 8.45
CA THR A 115 6.24 -7.69 9.77
C THR A 115 5.53 -6.90 10.88
N VAL A 116 5.68 -5.57 10.90
CA VAL A 116 5.06 -4.71 11.93
C VAL A 116 3.54 -4.71 11.79
N ARG A 117 3.01 -4.66 10.56
CA ARG A 117 1.57 -4.79 10.32
C ARG A 117 1.04 -6.13 10.84
N ASN A 118 1.74 -7.24 10.58
CA ASN A 118 1.32 -8.55 11.07
C ASN A 118 1.33 -8.62 12.61
N THR A 119 2.34 -8.03 13.26
CA THR A 119 2.40 -7.89 14.71
C THR A 119 1.17 -7.14 15.26
N PHE A 120 0.72 -6.11 14.57
CA PHE A 120 -0.44 -5.33 15.00
C PHE A 120 -1.79 -6.03 14.79
N ILE A 121 -1.91 -6.87 13.78
CA ILE A 121 -3.15 -7.60 13.47
C ILE A 121 -3.27 -8.89 14.27
N HIS A 122 -2.20 -9.67 14.33
CA HIS A 122 -2.17 -10.91 15.08
C HIS A 122 -1.78 -10.58 16.53
N GLN A 123 -2.77 -10.26 17.36
CA GLN A 123 -2.57 -9.92 18.77
C GLN A 123 -1.84 -11.05 19.50
N HIS A 124 -0.53 -10.92 19.64
CA HIS A 124 0.26 -11.78 20.51
C HIS A 124 0.14 -11.30 21.97
N PRO A 125 0.16 -12.18 22.96
CA PRO A 125 0.09 -11.79 24.37
C PRO A 125 1.36 -11.06 24.88
N SER A 126 2.33 -10.83 23.99
CA SER A 126 3.59 -10.16 24.29
C SER A 126 3.47 -8.64 24.14
N LEU A 127 4.17 -7.91 25.01
CA LEU A 127 4.35 -6.46 24.84
C LEU A 127 5.31 -6.19 23.68
N TYR A 128 4.86 -5.40 22.70
CA TYR A 128 5.73 -4.89 21.64
C TYR A 128 6.03 -3.42 21.87
N VAL A 129 7.29 -3.05 21.72
CA VAL A 129 7.76 -1.68 21.85
C VAL A 129 8.37 -1.25 20.52
N PHE A 130 7.87 -0.14 19.98
CA PHE A 130 8.37 0.51 18.77
C PHE A 130 8.72 1.95 19.08
N THR A 131 9.72 2.51 18.41
CA THR A 131 9.96 3.95 18.48
C THR A 131 9.00 4.69 17.52
N CYS A 132 8.60 5.90 17.89
CA CYS A 132 7.80 6.74 16.99
C CYS A 132 8.49 6.96 15.64
N ASN A 133 9.82 7.17 15.65
CA ASN A 133 10.59 7.38 14.43
C ASN A 133 10.53 6.16 13.50
N GLU A 134 10.67 4.94 14.02
CA GLU A 134 10.51 3.73 13.23
C GLU A 134 9.14 3.65 12.57
N LEU A 135 8.06 3.92 13.31
CA LEU A 135 6.71 3.87 12.78
C LEU A 135 6.46 4.97 11.73
N VAL A 136 6.99 6.17 11.94
CA VAL A 136 6.92 7.27 10.96
C VAL A 136 7.65 6.89 9.66
N GLU A 137 8.85 6.27 9.75
CA GLU A 137 9.58 5.81 8.56
C GLU A 137 8.81 4.73 7.77
N LEU A 138 8.14 3.79 8.46
CA LEU A 138 7.31 2.79 7.80
C LEU A 138 6.09 3.40 7.11
N ILE A 139 5.50 4.43 7.70
CA ILE A 139 4.40 5.17 7.08
C ILE A 139 4.92 5.97 5.89
N ARG A 140 6.08 6.63 6.01
CA ARG A 140 6.69 7.42 4.94
C ARG A 140 6.97 6.56 3.72
N ILE A 141 7.63 5.40 3.88
CA ILE A 141 7.89 4.50 2.75
C ILE A 141 6.60 3.99 2.10
N SER A 142 5.52 3.83 2.87
CA SER A 142 4.23 3.44 2.32
C SER A 142 3.67 4.52 1.39
N VAL A 143 3.71 5.79 1.82
CA VAL A 143 3.21 6.93 1.04
C VAL A 143 4.09 7.15 -0.20
N ASP A 144 5.41 7.11 -0.05
CA ASP A 144 6.37 7.30 -1.14
C ASP A 144 6.24 6.21 -2.21
N LEU A 145 6.04 4.96 -1.80
CA LEU A 145 5.88 3.83 -2.73
C LEU A 145 4.54 3.90 -3.48
N VAL A 146 3.46 4.27 -2.80
CA VAL A 146 2.16 4.52 -3.47
C VAL A 146 2.32 5.71 -4.44
N GLY A 147 2.96 6.79 -4.01
CA GLY A 147 3.24 7.96 -4.85
C GLY A 147 4.03 7.62 -6.11
N PHE A 148 5.08 6.81 -5.99
CA PHE A 148 5.82 6.29 -7.14
C PHE A 148 4.93 5.50 -8.09
N LEU A 149 4.17 4.53 -7.58
CA LEU A 149 3.32 3.68 -8.41
C LEU A 149 2.24 4.48 -9.13
N VAL A 150 1.68 5.52 -8.53
CA VAL A 150 0.59 6.33 -9.09
C VAL A 150 1.09 7.42 -10.04
N ASN A 151 2.23 8.05 -9.73
CA ASN A 151 2.68 9.25 -10.43
C ASN A 151 3.82 9.01 -11.43
N GLU A 152 4.70 8.04 -11.17
CA GLU A 152 5.96 7.88 -11.89
C GLU A 152 6.02 6.58 -12.70
N SER A 153 5.47 5.48 -12.18
CA SER A 153 5.67 4.16 -12.78
C SER A 153 4.91 3.93 -14.09
N GLU A 154 3.88 4.75 -14.37
CA GLU A 154 2.98 4.60 -15.52
C GLU A 154 2.39 3.19 -15.68
N ARG A 155 2.19 2.48 -14.57
CA ARG A 155 1.70 1.09 -14.56
C ARG A 155 0.24 0.94 -14.18
N LEU A 156 -0.36 1.97 -13.56
CA LEU A 156 -1.72 1.90 -13.06
C LEU A 156 -2.74 2.26 -14.14
N ALA A 157 -3.60 1.30 -14.48
CA ALA A 157 -4.78 1.55 -15.32
C ALA A 157 -5.98 1.84 -14.41
N ILE A 158 -6.08 3.06 -13.91
CA ILE A 158 -7.21 3.56 -13.12
C ILE A 158 -7.87 4.73 -13.84
N ASN A 159 -9.15 4.97 -13.56
CA ASN A 159 -9.84 6.11 -14.19
C ASN A 159 -9.23 7.45 -13.72
N GLY A 160 -9.27 8.47 -14.58
CA GLY A 160 -8.61 9.76 -14.32
C GLY A 160 -9.13 10.50 -13.09
N TYR A 161 -10.39 10.30 -12.70
CA TYR A 161 -10.95 10.88 -11.48
C TYR A 161 -10.32 10.22 -10.23
N THR A 162 -10.30 8.90 -10.17
CA THR A 162 -9.68 8.16 -9.07
C THR A 162 -8.17 8.45 -8.98
N GLN A 163 -7.48 8.53 -10.11
CA GLN A 163 -6.06 8.90 -10.15
C GLN A 163 -5.81 10.27 -9.54
N SER A 164 -6.60 11.28 -9.92
CA SER A 164 -6.47 12.63 -9.37
C SER A 164 -6.74 12.68 -7.88
N GLN A 165 -7.71 11.91 -7.40
CA GLN A 165 -8.02 11.79 -5.98
C GLN A 165 -6.87 11.14 -5.18
N ILE A 166 -6.28 10.06 -5.70
CA ILE A 166 -5.14 9.40 -5.06
C ILE A 166 -3.93 10.34 -5.01
N LYS A 167 -3.63 11.04 -6.11
CA LYS A 167 -2.54 12.04 -6.14
C LYS A 167 -2.72 13.10 -5.07
N GLY A 168 -3.91 13.68 -4.95
CA GLY A 168 -4.21 14.67 -3.92
C GLY A 168 -3.99 14.14 -2.49
N LEU A 169 -4.43 12.90 -2.22
CA LEU A 169 -4.22 12.25 -0.91
C LEU A 169 -2.73 11.97 -0.63
N VAL A 170 -1.97 11.51 -1.62
CA VAL A 170 -0.52 11.30 -1.49
C VAL A 170 0.21 12.61 -1.20
N ASP A 171 -0.13 13.69 -1.89
CA ASP A 171 0.49 15.01 -1.69
C ASP A 171 0.18 15.55 -0.27
N GLU A 172 -1.05 15.40 0.20
CA GLU A 172 -1.45 15.80 1.55
C GLU A 172 -0.72 14.99 2.62
N LEU A 173 -0.66 13.66 2.47
CA LEU A 173 0.08 12.76 3.37
C LEU A 173 1.58 13.08 3.41
N SER A 174 2.20 13.33 2.25
CA SER A 174 3.61 13.71 2.14
C SER A 174 3.89 15.03 2.85
N THR A 175 3.00 16.01 2.69
CA THR A 175 3.08 17.31 3.37
C THR A 175 2.99 17.14 4.89
N GLN A 176 2.07 16.31 5.37
CA GLN A 176 1.90 16.05 6.80
C GLN A 176 3.10 15.32 7.41
N LEU A 177 3.68 14.35 6.66
CA LEU A 177 4.87 13.60 7.11
C LEU A 177 6.16 14.44 7.10
N THR A 178 6.28 15.46 6.24
CA THR A 178 7.45 16.37 6.21
C THR A 178 7.53 17.27 7.44
N ARG A 179 6.42 17.52 8.11
CA ARG A 179 6.37 18.33 9.34
C ARG A 179 6.82 17.58 10.60
N ARG A 180 7.15 16.30 10.47
CA ARG A 180 7.56 15.37 11.54
C ARG A 180 9.00 14.97 11.37
#